data_c31f9547a29075c119ff3a904e9744e3
#
_entry.id   c31f9547a29075c119ff3a904e9744e3
#
_cell.length_a   1.000
_cell.length_b   1.000
_cell.length_c   1.000
_cell.angle_alpha   90.00
_cell.angle_beta   90.00
_cell.angle_gamma   90.00
#
_symmetry.space_group_name_H-M   'P 1'
#
loop_
_entity.id
_entity.type
_entity.pdbx_description
1 polymer ?
#
loop_
_entity_poly.entity_id
_entity_poly.type
_entity_poly.pdbx_seq_one_letter_code
_entity_poly.pdbx_strand_id
1 'polypeptide(L)'
;MEFGIMFFASSEDSLTGNVYDLVKKCAIYGDENNFSSIWVPERHFTEFGGIFNNPAILHASLANITKTIRLNSGSVVMALHDPIRVAEEWAMVDNLSNGRVGLSIAPGWNPDDFVFFPQNNKNKHEIMYEGISTVKKLWKGEYIERLSGNGKKTNIKIYPSTIQEEVPFYLTVSGNPEGFKNAGKLGFNILTSVLDQSIEELSEKIYLYRQTRKENGFDPQTGKITLMLHTFIGSDDKAIKEEARLPYCNFLKRNKKLFEGMTYNRNSNFSLDSLSEEDLDEFLNFIYERFTNTKGLIGSKESCYEMIKKTKAAGVDEIACLLDFGPSSNRIFENLYYLNELKNSYKNSI
;
A
#
# COMPACT_ATOMS: atom_id res chain seq x y z
N MET A 1 1.40 7.86 -16.34
CA MET A 1 0.86 6.93 -15.32
C MET A 1 1.76 5.72 -15.21
N GLU A 2 2.26 5.43 -14.01
CA GLU A 2 3.00 4.21 -13.70
C GLU A 2 2.04 3.15 -13.14
N PHE A 3 2.46 1.88 -13.19
CA PHE A 3 1.70 0.74 -12.67
C PHE A 3 2.62 -0.11 -11.80
N GLY A 4 2.23 -0.28 -10.56
CA GLY A 4 2.84 -1.19 -9.59
C GLY A 4 1.92 -2.39 -9.30
N ILE A 5 2.48 -3.42 -8.71
CA ILE A 5 1.76 -4.60 -8.21
C ILE A 5 1.63 -4.45 -6.70
N MET A 6 0.47 -4.75 -6.13
CA MET A 6 0.25 -4.67 -4.69
C MET A 6 -0.41 -5.93 -4.14
N PHE A 7 0.08 -6.37 -3.00
CA PHE A 7 -0.52 -7.38 -2.16
C PHE A 7 -0.98 -6.76 -0.85
N PHE A 8 -2.08 -7.27 -0.29
CA PHE A 8 -2.65 -6.66 0.92
C PHE A 8 -3.53 -7.61 1.74
N ALA A 9 -4.15 -8.59 1.10
CA ALA A 9 -5.30 -9.30 1.64
C ALA A 9 -5.14 -10.82 1.73
N SER A 10 -4.12 -11.40 1.10
CA SER A 10 -3.95 -12.86 1.06
C SER A 10 -3.89 -13.48 2.46
N SER A 11 -4.57 -14.62 2.60
CA SER A 11 -4.49 -15.52 3.75
C SER A 11 -3.96 -16.89 3.31
N GLU A 12 -3.50 -17.71 4.25
CA GLU A 12 -3.01 -19.06 3.93
C GLU A 12 -4.07 -19.89 3.18
N ASP A 13 -5.32 -19.82 3.61
CA ASP A 13 -6.44 -20.55 2.99
C ASP A 13 -6.78 -20.08 1.57
N SER A 14 -6.41 -18.85 1.21
CA SER A 14 -6.69 -18.29 -0.12
C SER A 14 -5.63 -18.66 -1.15
N LEU A 15 -4.52 -19.27 -0.75
CA LEU A 15 -3.38 -19.57 -1.59
C LEU A 15 -3.17 -21.09 -1.73
N THR A 16 -2.65 -21.51 -2.88
CA THR A 16 -2.29 -22.91 -3.15
C THR A 16 -0.76 -23.08 -3.15
N GLY A 17 -0.26 -24.10 -2.51
CA GLY A 17 1.17 -24.37 -2.42
C GLY A 17 1.88 -23.54 -1.35
N ASN A 18 3.09 -23.05 -1.64
CA ASN A 18 3.79 -22.14 -0.73
C ASN A 18 3.10 -20.76 -0.76
N VAL A 19 2.76 -20.24 0.41
CA VAL A 19 2.00 -18.96 0.56
C VAL A 19 2.66 -17.76 -0.11
N TYR A 20 3.96 -17.80 -0.38
CA TYR A 20 4.69 -16.71 -1.05
C TYR A 20 4.95 -16.95 -2.54
N ASP A 21 4.55 -18.10 -3.11
CA ASP A 21 4.82 -18.42 -4.52
C ASP A 21 4.11 -17.45 -5.48
N LEU A 22 2.88 -17.06 -5.16
CA LEU A 22 2.15 -16.06 -5.96
C LEU A 22 2.90 -14.72 -5.98
N VAL A 23 3.33 -14.24 -4.81
CA VAL A 23 4.06 -12.97 -4.68
C VAL A 23 5.35 -13.01 -5.51
N LYS A 24 6.13 -14.09 -5.42
CA LYS A 24 7.37 -14.27 -6.19
C LYS A 24 7.11 -14.29 -7.70
N LYS A 25 6.11 -15.07 -8.15
CA LYS A 25 5.74 -15.14 -9.58
C LYS A 25 5.31 -13.76 -10.11
N CYS A 26 4.48 -13.05 -9.35
CA CYS A 26 4.05 -11.71 -9.73
C CYS A 26 5.22 -10.70 -9.73
N ALA A 27 6.17 -10.82 -8.78
CA ALA A 27 7.36 -9.96 -8.73
C ALA A 27 8.25 -10.17 -9.96
N ILE A 28 8.54 -11.43 -10.32
CA ILE A 28 9.32 -11.77 -11.53
C ILE A 28 8.63 -11.25 -12.79
N TYR A 29 7.33 -11.55 -12.93
CA TYR A 29 6.55 -11.06 -14.07
C TYR A 29 6.55 -9.52 -14.16
N GLY A 30 6.36 -8.86 -13.01
CA GLY A 30 6.37 -7.40 -12.94
C GLY A 30 7.72 -6.79 -13.34
N ASP A 31 8.82 -7.39 -12.89
CA ASP A 31 10.18 -6.98 -13.23
C ASP A 31 10.46 -7.14 -14.74
N GLU A 32 10.13 -8.29 -15.31
CA GLU A 32 10.32 -8.60 -16.74
C GLU A 32 9.43 -7.73 -17.65
N ASN A 33 8.29 -7.28 -17.17
CA ASN A 33 7.32 -6.49 -17.92
C ASN A 33 7.32 -4.99 -17.56
N ASN A 34 8.35 -4.47 -16.88
CA ASN A 34 8.54 -3.06 -16.56
C ASN A 34 7.36 -2.45 -15.75
N PHE A 35 6.85 -3.18 -14.76
CA PHE A 35 6.06 -2.57 -13.70
C PHE A 35 6.98 -1.72 -12.82
N SER A 36 6.47 -0.61 -12.30
CA SER A 36 7.27 0.36 -11.55
C SER A 36 7.69 -0.16 -10.17
N SER A 37 6.82 -0.92 -9.52
CA SER A 37 6.98 -1.30 -8.10
C SER A 37 6.18 -2.54 -7.72
N ILE A 38 6.63 -3.18 -6.63
CA ILE A 38 5.83 -4.15 -5.88
C ILE A 38 5.68 -3.67 -4.44
N TRP A 39 4.44 -3.72 -3.92
CA TRP A 39 4.04 -3.22 -2.61
C TRP A 39 3.58 -4.37 -1.73
N VAL A 40 4.16 -4.48 -0.54
CA VAL A 40 3.80 -5.50 0.46
C VAL A 40 3.50 -4.82 1.79
N PRO A 41 2.36 -5.12 2.44
CA PRO A 41 1.96 -4.51 3.70
C PRO A 41 2.68 -5.13 4.90
N GLU A 42 2.46 -4.54 6.07
CA GLU A 42 2.69 -5.16 7.37
C GLU A 42 1.35 -5.42 8.05
N ARG A 43 1.12 -6.68 8.44
CA ARG A 43 -0.10 -7.17 9.07
C ARG A 43 0.20 -8.21 10.12
N HIS A 44 -0.55 -8.18 11.24
CA HIS A 44 -0.34 -9.11 12.36
C HIS A 44 -1.65 -9.71 12.86
N PHE A 45 -1.59 -10.93 13.39
CA PHE A 45 -2.60 -11.60 14.21
C PHE A 45 -4.02 -11.67 13.59
N THR A 46 -4.13 -11.66 12.28
CA THR A 46 -5.39 -11.74 11.54
C THR A 46 -5.21 -12.61 10.31
N GLU A 47 -6.24 -13.36 9.92
CA GLU A 47 -6.24 -14.12 8.67
C GLU A 47 -6.08 -13.22 7.46
N PHE A 48 -6.63 -12.02 7.54
CA PHE A 48 -6.58 -11.04 6.48
C PHE A 48 -5.18 -10.41 6.36
N GLY A 49 -4.43 -10.86 5.37
CA GLY A 49 -3.07 -10.38 5.09
C GLY A 49 -2.04 -10.79 6.13
N GLY A 50 -2.37 -11.66 7.10
CA GLY A 50 -1.47 -12.06 8.19
C GLY A 50 -0.22 -12.80 7.75
N ILE A 51 -0.15 -13.26 6.50
CA ILE A 51 1.08 -13.78 5.89
C ILE A 51 2.14 -12.69 5.64
N PHE A 52 1.77 -11.41 5.70
CA PHE A 52 2.64 -10.26 5.46
C PHE A 52 3.08 -9.60 6.77
N ASN A 53 3.61 -10.37 7.72
CA ASN A 53 3.98 -9.88 9.05
C ASN A 53 5.31 -9.12 9.10
N ASN A 54 6.18 -9.28 8.09
CA ASN A 54 7.42 -8.50 7.97
C ASN A 54 7.74 -8.23 6.49
N PRO A 55 7.41 -7.03 5.98
CA PRO A 55 7.66 -6.68 4.59
C PRO A 55 9.16 -6.64 4.23
N ALA A 56 10.06 -6.31 5.16
CA ALA A 56 11.50 -6.28 4.88
C ALA A 56 12.04 -7.68 4.57
N ILE A 57 11.63 -8.70 5.32
CA ILE A 57 12.06 -10.10 5.08
C ILE A 57 11.56 -10.57 3.70
N LEU A 58 10.30 -10.28 3.37
CA LEU A 58 9.75 -10.69 2.08
C LEU A 58 10.47 -9.95 0.94
N HIS A 59 10.67 -8.64 1.06
CA HIS A 59 11.40 -7.87 0.05
C HIS A 59 12.87 -8.29 -0.09
N ALA A 60 13.53 -8.73 0.98
CA ALA A 60 14.88 -9.32 0.89
C ALA A 60 14.88 -10.57 -0.01
N SER A 61 13.83 -11.40 0.05
CA SER A 61 13.68 -12.55 -0.84
C SER A 61 13.41 -12.14 -2.29
N LEU A 62 12.60 -11.10 -2.51
CA LEU A 62 12.29 -10.59 -3.84
C LEU A 62 13.48 -9.87 -4.48
N ALA A 63 14.33 -9.22 -3.69
CA ALA A 63 15.53 -8.54 -4.16
C ALA A 63 16.46 -9.45 -4.99
N ASN A 64 16.55 -10.73 -4.61
CA ASN A 64 17.42 -11.69 -5.28
C ASN A 64 16.85 -12.25 -6.59
N ILE A 65 15.55 -12.13 -6.83
CA ILE A 65 14.87 -12.70 -8.01
C ILE A 65 14.36 -11.63 -8.98
N THR A 66 14.61 -10.36 -8.68
CA THR A 66 14.20 -9.19 -9.48
C THR A 66 15.40 -8.26 -9.69
N LYS A 67 15.37 -7.40 -10.72
CA LYS A 67 16.49 -6.54 -11.12
C LYS A 67 16.17 -5.04 -11.14
N THR A 68 14.95 -4.67 -11.51
CA THR A 68 14.56 -3.28 -11.84
C THR A 68 13.36 -2.79 -11.06
N ILE A 69 12.38 -3.66 -10.76
CA ILE A 69 11.16 -3.30 -10.04
C ILE A 69 11.50 -2.78 -8.64
N ARG A 70 10.89 -1.66 -8.23
CA ARG A 70 11.08 -1.11 -6.88
C ARG A 70 10.36 -1.97 -5.84
N LEU A 71 10.98 -2.08 -4.67
CA LEU A 71 10.55 -2.91 -3.54
C LEU A 71 10.02 -1.99 -2.45
N ASN A 72 8.72 -1.77 -2.44
CA ASN A 72 8.09 -0.78 -1.57
C ASN A 72 7.28 -1.42 -0.43
N SER A 73 7.50 -0.98 0.81
CA SER A 73 6.55 -1.31 1.86
C SER A 73 5.20 -0.64 1.62
N GLY A 74 4.12 -1.31 1.92
CA GLY A 74 2.80 -0.73 1.73
C GLY A 74 1.82 -1.03 2.86
N SER A 75 2.21 -0.79 4.13
CA SER A 75 3.23 0.08 4.75
C SER A 75 4.01 -0.63 5.87
N VAL A 76 5.08 0.00 6.35
CA VAL A 76 5.63 -0.29 7.69
C VAL A 76 4.79 0.44 8.73
N VAL A 77 4.36 -0.25 9.78
CA VAL A 77 3.62 0.35 10.91
C VAL A 77 4.64 0.81 11.96
N MET A 78 5.17 2.02 11.80
CA MET A 78 6.33 2.52 12.56
C MET A 78 6.17 2.41 14.08
N ALA A 79 4.97 2.61 14.61
CA ALA A 79 4.72 2.57 16.05
C ALA A 79 4.79 1.16 16.67
N LEU A 80 4.93 0.11 15.85
CA LEU A 80 5.15 -1.27 16.27
C LEU A 80 6.63 -1.66 16.32
N HIS A 81 7.55 -0.71 16.06
CA HIS A 81 8.98 -1.00 15.93
C HIS A 81 9.86 -0.03 16.69
N ASP A 82 11.09 -0.47 17.01
CA ASP A 82 12.19 0.45 17.21
C ASP A 82 12.68 0.96 15.83
N PRO A 83 12.75 2.28 15.60
CA PRO A 83 13.15 2.84 14.31
C PRO A 83 14.58 2.49 13.90
N ILE A 84 15.46 2.10 14.85
CA ILE A 84 16.79 1.60 14.53
C ILE A 84 16.69 0.27 13.78
N ARG A 85 15.82 -0.65 14.26
CA ARG A 85 15.60 -1.94 13.59
C ARG A 85 15.04 -1.75 12.19
N VAL A 86 14.08 -0.83 12.03
CA VAL A 86 13.56 -0.50 10.69
C VAL A 86 14.67 -0.01 9.77
N ALA A 87 15.54 0.88 10.26
CA ALA A 87 16.66 1.38 9.46
C ALA A 87 17.65 0.28 9.07
N GLU A 88 18.04 -0.62 10.02
CA GLU A 88 18.95 -1.74 9.76
C GLU A 88 18.38 -2.73 8.75
N GLU A 89 17.14 -3.20 8.98
CA GLU A 89 16.49 -4.19 8.11
C GLU A 89 16.36 -3.66 6.68
N TRP A 90 15.89 -2.44 6.52
CA TRP A 90 15.71 -1.87 5.19
C TRP A 90 17.01 -1.42 4.53
N ALA A 91 18.05 -1.08 5.30
CA ALA A 91 19.40 -0.89 4.73
C ALA A 91 19.97 -2.19 4.14
N MET A 92 19.69 -3.34 4.77
CA MET A 92 20.04 -4.64 4.19
C MET A 92 19.28 -4.89 2.88
N VAL A 93 17.96 -4.64 2.85
CA VAL A 93 17.17 -4.79 1.62
C VAL A 93 17.64 -3.84 0.53
N ASP A 94 18.01 -2.62 0.89
CA ASP A 94 18.57 -1.63 -0.04
C ASP A 94 19.83 -2.14 -0.71
N ASN A 95 20.76 -2.70 0.07
CA ASN A 95 21.98 -3.32 -0.45
C ASN A 95 21.69 -4.56 -1.31
N LEU A 96 20.82 -5.47 -0.85
CA LEU A 96 20.43 -6.69 -1.59
C LEU A 96 19.76 -6.36 -2.93
N SER A 97 19.02 -5.27 -2.98
CA SER A 97 18.28 -4.84 -4.16
C SER A 97 19.04 -3.88 -5.06
N ASN A 98 20.25 -3.45 -4.68
CA ASN A 98 21.01 -2.41 -5.36
C ASN A 98 20.22 -1.09 -5.47
N GLY A 99 19.69 -0.60 -4.34
CA GLY A 99 19.08 0.72 -4.24
C GLY A 99 17.64 0.83 -4.77
N ARG A 100 16.81 -0.23 -4.63
CA ARG A 100 15.42 -0.23 -5.14
C ARG A 100 14.34 -0.10 -4.07
N VAL A 101 14.70 0.19 -2.82
CA VAL A 101 13.76 0.29 -1.70
C VAL A 101 12.94 1.59 -1.74
N GLY A 102 11.67 1.51 -1.32
CA GLY A 102 10.84 2.66 -0.95
C GLY A 102 10.04 2.34 0.31
N LEU A 103 9.89 3.32 1.21
CA LEU A 103 9.26 3.14 2.51
C LEU A 103 7.96 3.90 2.61
N SER A 104 6.83 3.20 2.52
CA SER A 104 5.57 3.76 2.98
C SER A 104 5.40 3.48 4.46
N ILE A 105 5.02 4.52 5.21
CA ILE A 105 4.89 4.47 6.67
C ILE A 105 3.46 4.79 7.06
N ALA A 106 2.94 4.01 8.01
CA ALA A 106 1.61 4.18 8.58
C ALA A 106 1.67 4.27 10.12
N PRO A 107 0.68 4.93 10.78
CA PRO A 107 0.59 4.95 12.23
C PRO A 107 0.05 3.66 12.83
N GLY A 108 -0.58 2.79 12.03
CA GLY A 108 -1.33 1.62 12.48
C GLY A 108 -2.80 1.92 12.76
N TRP A 109 -3.69 1.04 12.29
CA TRP A 109 -5.14 1.19 12.47
C TRP A 109 -5.73 0.14 13.41
N ASN A 110 -5.19 -1.08 13.44
CA ASN A 110 -5.69 -2.18 14.25
C ASN A 110 -5.07 -2.14 15.67
N PRO A 111 -5.88 -1.96 16.73
CA PRO A 111 -5.37 -1.95 18.11
C PRO A 111 -4.70 -3.26 18.53
N ASP A 112 -5.11 -4.39 17.97
CA ASP A 112 -4.58 -5.71 18.32
C ASP A 112 -3.12 -5.89 17.89
N ASP A 113 -2.66 -5.17 16.85
CA ASP A 113 -1.27 -5.18 16.43
C ASP A 113 -0.33 -4.58 17.49
N PHE A 114 -0.87 -3.71 18.37
CA PHE A 114 -0.09 -3.01 19.40
C PHE A 114 0.28 -3.89 20.60
N VAL A 115 0.02 -5.21 20.57
CA VAL A 115 0.54 -6.13 21.59
C VAL A 115 2.07 -6.09 21.70
N PHE A 116 2.77 -5.69 20.65
CA PHE A 116 4.22 -5.46 20.68
C PHE A 116 4.60 -4.26 21.56
N PHE A 117 3.84 -3.17 21.47
CA PHE A 117 4.08 -1.92 22.20
C PHE A 117 2.73 -1.26 22.57
N PRO A 118 1.99 -1.79 23.56
CA PRO A 118 0.65 -1.32 23.90
C PRO A 118 0.59 0.17 24.23
N GLN A 119 1.66 0.70 24.84
CA GLN A 119 1.80 2.11 25.22
C GLN A 119 1.82 3.06 24.01
N ASN A 120 2.24 2.57 22.82
CA ASN A 120 2.41 3.39 21.62
C ASN A 120 1.08 3.73 20.94
N ASN A 121 0.01 2.96 21.19
CA ASN A 121 -1.26 3.14 20.47
C ASN A 121 -1.88 4.53 20.63
N LYS A 122 -1.74 5.16 21.82
CA LYS A 122 -2.28 6.50 22.08
C LYS A 122 -1.58 7.59 21.29
N ASN A 123 -0.25 7.49 21.15
CA ASN A 123 0.60 8.51 20.54
C ASN A 123 1.21 8.03 19.21
N LYS A 124 0.58 7.06 18.56
CA LYS A 124 1.11 6.38 17.37
C LYS A 124 1.48 7.32 16.22
N HIS A 125 0.78 8.43 16.05
CA HIS A 125 1.12 9.43 15.01
C HIS A 125 2.41 10.18 15.35
N GLU A 126 2.59 10.63 16.58
CA GLU A 126 3.80 11.31 17.04
C GLU A 126 5.01 10.37 16.93
N ILE A 127 4.88 9.16 17.47
CA ILE A 127 5.91 8.10 17.41
C ILE A 127 6.27 7.77 15.94
N MET A 128 5.30 7.76 15.05
CA MET A 128 5.53 7.55 13.62
C MET A 128 6.44 8.63 13.03
N TYR A 129 6.18 9.92 13.31
CA TYR A 129 6.99 11.01 12.77
C TYR A 129 8.40 11.06 13.38
N GLU A 130 8.52 10.80 14.68
CA GLU A 130 9.82 10.66 15.35
C GLU A 130 10.63 9.49 14.80
N GLY A 131 9.96 8.35 14.57
CA GLY A 131 10.55 7.17 13.94
C GLY A 131 11.07 7.46 12.55
N ILE A 132 10.27 8.12 11.69
CA ILE A 132 10.71 8.54 10.35
C ILE A 132 11.94 9.44 10.44
N SER A 133 11.95 10.42 11.35
CA SER A 133 13.10 11.30 11.55
C SER A 133 14.36 10.53 11.94
N THR A 134 14.22 9.53 12.82
CA THR A 134 15.32 8.65 13.24
C THR A 134 15.84 7.81 12.07
N VAL A 135 14.94 7.17 11.31
CA VAL A 135 15.32 6.40 10.12
C VAL A 135 16.04 7.27 9.09
N LYS A 136 15.55 8.48 8.82
CA LYS A 136 16.21 9.41 7.88
C LYS A 136 17.65 9.75 8.29
N LYS A 137 17.91 10.03 9.56
CA LYS A 137 19.26 10.31 10.08
C LYS A 137 20.17 9.11 9.91
N LEU A 138 19.71 7.92 10.34
CA LEU A 138 20.48 6.69 10.24
C LEU A 138 20.77 6.32 8.79
N TRP A 139 19.81 6.52 7.89
CA TRP A 139 19.95 6.27 6.46
C TRP A 139 21.06 7.11 5.82
N LYS A 140 21.18 8.37 6.25
CA LYS A 140 22.25 9.28 5.82
C LYS A 140 23.63 8.99 6.48
N GLY A 141 23.70 7.94 7.32
CA GLY A 141 24.92 7.61 8.07
C GLY A 141 25.22 8.54 9.25
N GLU A 142 24.23 9.36 9.67
CA GLU A 142 24.35 10.22 10.84
C GLU A 142 24.33 9.37 12.13
N TYR A 143 24.99 9.89 13.16
CA TYR A 143 24.95 9.33 14.50
C TYR A 143 23.70 9.79 15.26
N ILE A 144 23.12 8.86 16.02
CA ILE A 144 22.07 9.17 17.01
C ILE A 144 22.51 8.72 18.41
N GLU A 145 22.14 9.45 19.45
CA GLU A 145 22.44 9.09 20.83
C GLU A 145 21.37 8.12 21.36
N ARG A 146 21.81 7.05 22.04
CA ARG A 146 20.97 6.07 22.75
C ARG A 146 21.61 5.68 24.08
N LEU A 147 20.81 5.15 25.01
CA LEU A 147 21.34 4.50 26.21
C LEU A 147 21.75 3.07 25.87
N SER A 148 23.00 2.72 26.20
CA SER A 148 23.50 1.35 26.10
C SER A 148 23.03 0.50 27.28
N GLY A 149 23.25 -0.82 27.23
CA GLY A 149 22.86 -1.76 28.29
C GLY A 149 23.52 -1.52 29.66
N ASN A 150 24.59 -0.75 29.70
CA ASN A 150 25.24 -0.31 30.96
C ASN A 150 24.78 1.07 31.44
N GLY A 151 23.72 1.63 30.85
CA GLY A 151 23.14 2.93 31.20
C GLY A 151 23.94 4.16 30.73
N LYS A 152 24.98 3.98 29.90
CA LYS A 152 25.77 5.08 29.36
C LYS A 152 25.19 5.54 28.02
N LYS A 153 25.22 6.86 27.79
CA LYS A 153 24.94 7.44 26.48
C LYS A 153 25.99 6.99 25.48
N THR A 154 25.56 6.53 24.33
CA THR A 154 26.42 6.10 23.24
C THR A 154 25.87 6.61 21.90
N ASN A 155 26.77 6.97 21.01
CA ASN A 155 26.41 7.34 19.64
C ASN A 155 26.48 6.10 18.75
N ILE A 156 25.39 5.83 18.05
CA ILE A 156 25.27 4.71 17.12
C ILE A 156 24.95 5.20 15.71
N LYS A 157 25.36 4.44 14.72
CA LYS A 157 24.89 4.50 13.33
C LYS A 157 24.67 3.07 12.84
N ILE A 158 23.97 2.90 11.73
CA ILE A 158 23.69 1.59 11.17
C ILE A 158 24.78 1.10 10.22
N TYR A 159 24.85 -0.21 10.05
CA TYR A 159 25.65 -0.92 9.04
C TYR A 159 24.80 -2.07 8.46
N PRO A 160 24.89 -2.36 7.13
CA PRO A 160 25.74 -1.66 6.15
C PRO A 160 25.25 -0.23 5.89
N SER A 161 26.11 0.61 5.30
CA SER A 161 25.66 1.88 4.72
C SER A 161 24.71 1.59 3.55
N THR A 162 23.73 2.46 3.34
CA THR A 162 22.74 2.34 2.27
C THR A 162 23.34 2.64 0.88
N ILE A 163 22.78 2.05 -0.17
CA ILE A 163 23.12 2.38 -1.57
C ILE A 163 22.45 3.70 -1.97
N GLN A 164 21.18 3.89 -1.61
CA GLN A 164 20.48 5.14 -1.86
C GLN A 164 20.91 6.20 -0.83
N GLU A 165 21.23 7.42 -1.28
CA GLU A 165 21.51 8.55 -0.39
C GLU A 165 20.27 8.90 0.45
N GLU A 166 19.10 8.86 -0.18
CA GLU A 166 17.80 9.07 0.46
C GLU A 166 16.83 7.98 0.00
N VAL A 167 16.17 7.33 0.97
CA VAL A 167 15.07 6.42 0.64
C VAL A 167 13.81 7.24 0.32
N PRO A 168 13.08 6.90 -0.76
CA PRO A 168 11.79 7.51 -1.02
C PRO A 168 10.79 7.16 0.10
N PHE A 169 10.41 8.16 0.91
CA PHE A 169 9.35 8.00 1.90
C PHE A 169 7.99 8.28 1.28
N TYR A 170 7.02 7.44 1.63
CA TYR A 170 5.60 7.63 1.38
C TYR A 170 4.87 7.71 2.71
N LEU A 171 3.95 8.64 2.84
CA LEU A 171 3.00 8.63 3.95
C LEU A 171 1.73 7.92 3.49
N THR A 172 1.34 6.86 4.22
CA THR A 172 0.05 6.20 3.97
C THR A 172 -1.05 7.05 4.57
N VAL A 173 -1.92 7.54 3.70
CA VAL A 173 -3.04 8.41 4.07
C VAL A 173 -4.32 7.91 3.41
N SER A 174 -5.44 8.04 4.10
CA SER A 174 -6.77 7.78 3.54
C SER A 174 -7.53 9.11 3.33
N GLY A 175 -8.82 9.17 3.63
CA GLY A 175 -9.65 10.35 3.37
C GLY A 175 -9.32 11.63 4.15
N ASN A 176 -8.45 11.63 5.17
CA ASN A 176 -8.16 12.80 6.00
C ASN A 176 -7.24 13.81 5.29
N PRO A 177 -7.69 15.05 4.99
CA PRO A 177 -6.88 16.08 4.33
C PRO A 177 -5.59 16.46 5.08
N GLU A 178 -5.58 16.38 6.43
CA GLU A 178 -4.39 16.70 7.21
C GLU A 178 -3.22 15.74 6.94
N GLY A 179 -3.50 14.48 6.62
CA GLY A 179 -2.46 13.53 6.18
C GLY A 179 -1.78 13.99 4.89
N PHE A 180 -2.56 14.48 3.92
CA PHE A 180 -2.04 15.04 2.67
C PHE A 180 -1.20 16.30 2.90
N LYS A 181 -1.64 17.22 3.77
CA LYS A 181 -0.85 18.40 4.15
C LYS A 181 0.46 18.00 4.82
N ASN A 182 0.43 17.05 5.77
CA ASN A 182 1.64 16.61 6.47
C ASN A 182 2.64 15.96 5.52
N ALA A 183 2.19 15.14 4.56
CA ALA A 183 3.06 14.61 3.51
C ALA A 183 3.68 15.74 2.68
N GLY A 184 2.90 16.76 2.31
CA GLY A 184 3.37 17.95 1.60
C GLY A 184 4.43 18.74 2.37
N LYS A 185 4.18 19.02 3.67
CA LYS A 185 5.12 19.72 4.56
C LYS A 185 6.47 19.01 4.70
N LEU A 186 6.46 17.67 4.72
CA LEU A 186 7.65 16.85 4.91
C LEU A 186 8.35 16.47 3.60
N GLY A 187 7.79 16.87 2.45
CA GLY A 187 8.33 16.52 1.14
C GLY A 187 8.15 15.04 0.76
N PHE A 188 7.29 14.28 1.45
CA PHE A 188 7.05 12.87 1.22
C PHE A 188 6.12 12.61 0.03
N ASN A 189 6.22 11.43 -0.54
CA ASN A 189 5.25 10.88 -1.46
C ASN A 189 3.99 10.42 -0.69
N ILE A 190 2.96 10.02 -1.42
CA ILE A 190 1.71 9.53 -0.83
C ILE A 190 1.39 8.14 -1.37
N LEU A 191 1.02 7.22 -0.44
CA LEU A 191 0.28 6.01 -0.74
C LEU A 191 -1.15 6.19 -0.21
N THR A 192 -2.17 6.03 -1.06
CA THR A 192 -3.58 6.26 -0.70
C THR A 192 -4.52 5.27 -1.37
N SER A 193 -5.79 5.32 -0.99
CA SER A 193 -6.86 4.50 -1.57
C SER A 193 -8.14 5.33 -1.79
N VAL A 194 -9.10 4.77 -2.50
CA VAL A 194 -10.45 5.35 -2.68
C VAL A 194 -11.54 4.59 -1.92
N LEU A 195 -11.16 3.83 -0.91
CA LEU A 195 -12.14 3.07 -0.12
C LEU A 195 -13.13 4.01 0.61
N ASP A 196 -12.62 5.07 1.22
CA ASP A 196 -13.37 6.03 2.03
C ASP A 196 -13.55 7.42 1.37
N GLN A 197 -13.17 7.57 0.11
CA GLN A 197 -13.25 8.82 -0.65
C GLN A 197 -13.60 8.56 -2.12
N SER A 198 -14.09 9.58 -2.84
CA SER A 198 -14.24 9.55 -4.30
C SER A 198 -12.96 9.99 -5.01
N ILE A 199 -12.91 9.80 -6.33
CA ILE A 199 -11.78 10.30 -7.15
C ILE A 199 -11.75 11.84 -7.15
N GLU A 200 -12.92 12.50 -7.11
CA GLU A 200 -13.06 13.94 -7.04
C GLU A 200 -12.52 14.48 -5.71
N GLU A 201 -12.94 13.91 -4.58
CA GLU A 201 -12.41 14.25 -3.25
C GLU A 201 -10.90 14.01 -3.16
N LEU A 202 -10.39 12.94 -3.79
CA LEU A 202 -8.96 12.67 -3.89
C LEU A 202 -8.23 13.78 -4.67
N SER A 203 -8.80 14.25 -5.79
CA SER A 203 -8.22 15.32 -6.60
C SER A 203 -8.04 16.62 -5.80
N GLU A 204 -9.04 16.99 -4.98
CA GLU A 204 -8.96 18.16 -4.10
C GLU A 204 -7.82 18.01 -3.06
N LYS A 205 -7.66 16.81 -2.48
CA LYS A 205 -6.60 16.53 -1.50
C LYS A 205 -5.21 16.49 -2.16
N ILE A 206 -5.10 15.99 -3.40
CA ILE A 206 -3.86 16.06 -4.18
C ILE A 206 -3.49 17.50 -4.47
N TYR A 207 -4.46 18.35 -4.84
CA TYR A 207 -4.22 19.77 -5.02
C TYR A 207 -3.67 20.42 -3.73
N LEU A 208 -4.31 20.14 -2.59
CA LEU A 208 -3.88 20.63 -1.29
C LEU A 208 -2.45 20.16 -0.93
N TYR A 209 -2.13 18.90 -1.20
CA TYR A 209 -0.77 18.34 -1.03
C TYR A 209 0.25 19.09 -1.90
N ARG A 210 -0.03 19.32 -3.18
CA ARG A 210 0.86 20.04 -4.10
C ARG A 210 1.11 21.48 -3.64
N GLN A 211 0.06 22.18 -3.19
CA GLN A 211 0.18 23.53 -2.62
C GLN A 211 1.05 23.55 -1.36
N THR A 212 0.79 22.62 -0.43
CA THR A 212 1.57 22.54 0.81
C THR A 212 3.04 22.20 0.54
N ARG A 213 3.36 21.36 -0.46
CA ARG A 213 4.75 21.15 -0.90
C ARG A 213 5.40 22.45 -1.30
N LYS A 214 4.76 23.23 -2.18
CA LYS A 214 5.26 24.52 -2.66
C LYS A 214 5.53 25.50 -1.52
N GLU A 215 4.59 25.60 -0.57
CA GLU A 215 4.69 26.49 0.59
C GLU A 215 5.86 26.13 1.51
N ASN A 216 6.30 24.86 1.52
CA ASN A 216 7.41 24.36 2.32
C ASN A 216 8.72 24.17 1.54
N GLY A 217 8.84 24.76 0.34
CA GLY A 217 10.08 24.80 -0.42
C GLY A 217 10.38 23.56 -1.26
N PHE A 218 9.41 22.65 -1.41
CA PHE A 218 9.53 21.49 -2.30
C PHE A 218 8.89 21.78 -3.65
N ASP A 219 9.46 21.21 -4.72
CA ASP A 219 8.83 21.25 -6.04
C ASP A 219 7.47 20.49 -5.98
N PRO A 220 6.35 21.17 -6.26
CA PRO A 220 5.03 20.54 -6.22
C PRO A 220 4.85 19.41 -7.25
N GLN A 221 5.68 19.32 -8.28
CA GLN A 221 5.57 18.30 -9.33
C GLN A 221 6.36 17.01 -9.03
N THR A 222 7.32 17.03 -8.10
CA THR A 222 8.21 15.90 -7.84
C THR A 222 7.68 14.86 -6.87
N GLY A 223 6.69 15.19 -6.02
CA GLY A 223 6.08 14.25 -5.09
C GLY A 223 5.17 13.26 -5.83
N LYS A 224 5.35 11.97 -5.60
CA LYS A 224 4.55 10.91 -6.25
C LYS A 224 3.29 10.61 -5.45
N ILE A 225 2.16 10.49 -6.14
CA ILE A 225 0.88 10.01 -5.62
C ILE A 225 0.65 8.61 -6.15
N THR A 226 0.70 7.63 -5.26
CA THR A 226 0.39 6.22 -5.57
C THR A 226 -1.00 5.87 -5.05
N LEU A 227 -1.88 5.44 -5.93
CA LEU A 227 -3.25 5.06 -5.62
C LEU A 227 -3.42 3.55 -5.68
N MET A 228 -3.80 2.91 -4.57
CA MET A 228 -4.20 1.52 -4.54
C MET A 228 -5.59 1.34 -5.17
N LEU A 229 -5.69 0.46 -6.15
CA LEU A 229 -6.96 0.04 -6.76
C LEU A 229 -7.05 -1.48 -6.85
N HIS A 230 -8.18 -2.05 -6.42
CA HIS A 230 -8.49 -3.46 -6.65
C HIS A 230 -8.51 -3.73 -8.15
N THR A 231 -7.76 -4.73 -8.59
CA THR A 231 -7.47 -4.93 -10.01
C THR A 231 -7.70 -6.37 -10.43
N PHE A 232 -8.62 -6.57 -11.38
CA PHE A 232 -8.89 -7.87 -12.00
C PHE A 232 -9.40 -7.66 -13.42
N ILE A 233 -8.55 -7.91 -14.42
CA ILE A 233 -8.78 -7.51 -15.82
C ILE A 233 -8.83 -8.73 -16.71
N GLY A 234 -9.71 -8.73 -17.69
CA GLY A 234 -9.80 -9.78 -18.71
C GLY A 234 -10.39 -9.29 -20.01
N SER A 235 -10.76 -10.24 -20.87
CA SER A 235 -11.27 -9.94 -22.23
C SER A 235 -12.74 -9.54 -22.27
N ASP A 236 -13.55 -10.00 -21.32
CA ASP A 236 -15.00 -9.75 -21.26
C ASP A 236 -15.38 -9.04 -19.97
N ASP A 237 -15.91 -7.82 -20.10
CA ASP A 237 -16.24 -6.94 -18.95
C ASP A 237 -17.24 -7.59 -17.98
N LYS A 238 -18.30 -8.17 -18.52
CA LYS A 238 -19.38 -8.76 -17.71
C LYS A 238 -18.91 -10.03 -17.02
N ALA A 239 -18.21 -10.91 -17.74
CA ALA A 239 -17.69 -12.16 -17.18
C ALA A 239 -16.68 -11.90 -16.06
N ILE A 240 -15.77 -10.94 -16.25
CA ILE A 240 -14.76 -10.57 -15.23
C ILE A 240 -15.42 -9.96 -14.00
N LYS A 241 -16.37 -9.06 -14.15
CA LYS A 241 -17.12 -8.48 -13.02
C LYS A 241 -17.90 -9.56 -12.28
N GLU A 242 -18.51 -10.50 -12.96
CA GLU A 242 -19.22 -11.60 -12.30
C GLU A 242 -18.27 -12.56 -11.58
N GLU A 243 -17.13 -12.91 -12.17
CA GLU A 243 -16.11 -13.75 -11.54
C GLU A 243 -15.53 -13.10 -10.26
N ALA A 244 -15.30 -11.79 -10.26
CA ALA A 244 -14.75 -11.06 -9.14
C ALA A 244 -15.77 -10.79 -8.01
N ARG A 245 -17.08 -10.93 -8.25
CA ARG A 245 -18.16 -10.58 -7.32
C ARG A 245 -18.03 -11.32 -5.99
N LEU A 246 -18.12 -12.63 -6.01
CA LEU A 246 -18.07 -13.44 -4.80
C LEU A 246 -16.75 -13.30 -4.03
N PRO A 247 -15.56 -13.36 -4.69
CA PRO A 247 -14.30 -13.06 -4.05
C PRO A 247 -14.28 -11.72 -3.33
N TYR A 248 -14.75 -10.65 -3.97
CA TYR A 248 -14.78 -9.31 -3.39
C TYR A 248 -15.77 -9.20 -2.22
N CYS A 249 -16.97 -9.77 -2.34
CA CYS A 249 -17.94 -9.79 -1.24
C CYS A 249 -17.39 -10.54 -0.02
N ASN A 250 -16.70 -11.66 -0.23
CA ASN A 250 -16.03 -12.42 0.84
C ASN A 250 -14.88 -11.61 1.46
N PHE A 251 -14.11 -10.89 0.65
CA PHE A 251 -13.10 -9.94 1.13
C PHE A 251 -13.73 -8.89 2.06
N LEU A 252 -14.87 -8.32 1.70
CA LEU A 252 -15.60 -7.35 2.54
C LEU A 252 -16.11 -7.98 3.84
N LYS A 253 -16.68 -9.19 3.77
CA LYS A 253 -17.17 -9.94 4.96
C LYS A 253 -16.06 -10.18 5.99
N ARG A 254 -14.89 -10.61 5.54
CA ARG A 254 -13.71 -10.85 6.39
C ARG A 254 -13.12 -9.58 7.00
N ASN A 255 -13.42 -8.42 6.41
CA ASN A 255 -12.86 -7.12 6.79
C ASN A 255 -13.88 -6.15 7.34
N LYS A 256 -14.98 -6.63 7.95
CA LYS A 256 -16.04 -5.80 8.52
C LYS A 256 -15.50 -4.63 9.35
N LYS A 257 -14.54 -4.89 10.27
CA LYS A 257 -13.90 -3.86 11.12
C LYS A 257 -13.23 -2.74 10.32
N LEU A 258 -12.61 -3.06 9.17
CA LEU A 258 -11.99 -2.06 8.30
C LEU A 258 -13.06 -1.15 7.68
N PHE A 259 -14.18 -1.74 7.24
CA PHE A 259 -15.30 -0.99 6.65
C PHE A 259 -16.11 -0.20 7.69
N GLU A 260 -16.34 -0.75 8.88
CA GLU A 260 -16.98 -0.04 9.98
C GLU A 260 -16.18 1.19 10.40
N GLY A 261 -14.85 1.08 10.48
CA GLY A 261 -13.97 2.22 10.73
C GLY A 261 -14.08 3.34 9.67
N MET A 262 -14.37 2.98 8.42
CA MET A 262 -14.58 3.94 7.33
C MET A 262 -15.98 4.59 7.38
N THR A 263 -17.01 3.86 7.78
CA THR A 263 -18.39 4.38 7.93
C THR A 263 -18.54 5.21 9.20
N TYR A 264 -17.84 4.89 10.28
CA TYR A 264 -17.86 5.65 11.54
C TYR A 264 -17.44 7.11 11.36
N ASN A 265 -16.52 7.38 10.44
CA ASN A 265 -16.13 8.75 10.07
C ASN A 265 -17.23 9.54 9.34
N ARG A 266 -18.37 8.92 8.99
CA ARG A 266 -19.53 9.53 8.30
C ARG A 266 -20.80 9.63 9.16
N ASN A 267 -20.70 9.60 10.48
CA ASN A 267 -21.83 9.75 11.42
C ASN A 267 -22.94 8.67 11.35
N SER A 268 -22.62 7.42 11.07
CA SER A 268 -23.60 6.33 11.18
C SER A 268 -23.23 5.36 12.30
N ASN A 269 -24.16 5.14 13.25
CA ASN A 269 -24.11 4.04 14.23
C ASN A 269 -24.44 2.67 13.57
N PHE A 270 -24.13 2.52 12.28
CA PHE A 270 -24.45 1.33 11.51
C PHE A 270 -23.37 0.28 11.72
N SER A 271 -23.75 -0.88 12.24
CA SER A 271 -22.89 -2.06 12.35
C SER A 271 -23.35 -3.12 11.35
N LEU A 272 -22.41 -3.66 10.58
CA LEU A 272 -22.67 -4.78 9.67
C LEU A 272 -23.13 -6.05 10.41
N ASP A 273 -22.77 -6.19 11.69
CA ASP A 273 -23.19 -7.32 12.54
C ASP A 273 -24.67 -7.24 12.96
N SER A 274 -25.35 -6.09 12.73
CA SER A 274 -26.77 -5.95 12.99
C SER A 274 -27.67 -6.42 11.84
N LEU A 275 -27.11 -6.75 10.68
CA LEU A 275 -27.85 -7.23 9.51
C LEU A 275 -28.08 -8.74 9.58
N SER A 276 -29.20 -9.21 9.02
CA SER A 276 -29.37 -10.64 8.70
C SER A 276 -28.35 -11.07 7.62
N GLU A 277 -28.10 -12.36 7.47
CA GLU A 277 -27.20 -12.85 6.43
C GLU A 277 -27.66 -12.45 5.02
N GLU A 278 -28.98 -12.49 4.77
CA GLU A 278 -29.59 -12.12 3.49
C GLU A 278 -29.42 -10.62 3.21
N ASP A 279 -29.74 -9.76 4.19
CA ASP A 279 -29.57 -8.31 4.07
C ASP A 279 -28.07 -7.92 3.90
N LEU A 280 -27.18 -8.63 4.59
CA LEU A 280 -25.74 -8.43 4.44
C LEU A 280 -25.27 -8.78 3.03
N ASP A 281 -25.74 -9.89 2.46
CA ASP A 281 -25.37 -10.30 1.10
C ASP A 281 -25.91 -9.33 0.05
N GLU A 282 -27.15 -8.85 0.17
CA GLU A 282 -27.69 -7.80 -0.69
C GLU A 282 -26.91 -6.51 -0.59
N PHE A 283 -26.59 -6.08 0.63
CA PHE A 283 -25.78 -4.88 0.87
C PHE A 283 -24.38 -4.98 0.26
N LEU A 284 -23.69 -6.12 0.42
CA LEU A 284 -22.38 -6.34 -0.13
C LEU A 284 -22.39 -6.39 -1.67
N ASN A 285 -23.41 -6.97 -2.27
CA ASN A 285 -23.60 -6.94 -3.72
C ASN A 285 -23.81 -5.52 -4.23
N PHE A 286 -24.61 -4.71 -3.55
CA PHE A 286 -24.80 -3.29 -3.88
C PHE A 286 -23.47 -2.52 -3.80
N ILE A 287 -22.70 -2.73 -2.73
CA ILE A 287 -21.37 -2.13 -2.58
C ILE A 287 -20.43 -2.57 -3.72
N TYR A 288 -20.44 -3.86 -4.07
CA TYR A 288 -19.62 -4.40 -5.15
C TYR A 288 -19.94 -3.73 -6.49
N GLU A 289 -21.19 -3.63 -6.86
CA GLU A 289 -21.61 -3.01 -8.12
C GLU A 289 -21.21 -1.53 -8.21
N ARG A 290 -21.42 -0.80 -7.12
CA ARG A 290 -20.99 0.59 -7.04
C ARG A 290 -19.47 0.70 -7.12
N PHE A 291 -18.74 -0.16 -6.42
CA PHE A 291 -17.29 -0.12 -6.36
C PHE A 291 -16.65 -0.42 -7.72
N THR A 292 -17.06 -1.48 -8.41
CA THR A 292 -16.50 -1.87 -9.70
C THR A 292 -16.67 -0.81 -10.78
N ASN A 293 -17.76 -0.04 -10.71
CA ASN A 293 -18.03 1.02 -11.67
C ASN A 293 -17.36 2.36 -11.35
N THR A 294 -16.90 2.58 -10.09
CA THR A 294 -16.41 3.90 -9.65
C THR A 294 -15.03 3.92 -9.01
N LYS A 295 -14.51 2.77 -8.54
CA LYS A 295 -13.33 2.74 -7.66
C LYS A 295 -12.37 1.58 -7.90
N GLY A 296 -12.59 0.73 -8.91
CA GLY A 296 -11.77 -0.44 -9.21
C GLY A 296 -11.29 -0.49 -10.65
N LEU A 297 -10.26 -1.30 -10.89
CA LEU A 297 -9.85 -1.74 -12.23
C LEU A 297 -10.35 -3.18 -12.44
N ILE A 298 -11.67 -3.38 -12.42
CA ILE A 298 -12.31 -4.69 -12.56
C ILE A 298 -13.19 -4.68 -13.80
N GLY A 299 -12.83 -5.51 -14.80
CA GLY A 299 -13.57 -5.58 -16.05
C GLY A 299 -12.68 -5.75 -17.28
N SER A 300 -13.13 -5.25 -18.43
CA SER A 300 -12.34 -5.26 -19.67
C SER A 300 -11.26 -4.17 -19.68
N LYS A 301 -10.34 -4.28 -20.65
CA LYS A 301 -9.30 -3.24 -20.83
C LYS A 301 -9.93 -1.87 -21.14
N GLU A 302 -11.00 -1.86 -21.91
CA GLU A 302 -11.71 -0.63 -22.31
C GLU A 302 -12.37 0.07 -21.12
N SER A 303 -13.08 -0.67 -20.26
CA SER A 303 -13.71 -0.13 -19.06
C SER A 303 -12.67 0.36 -18.04
N CYS A 304 -11.59 -0.38 -17.87
CA CYS A 304 -10.48 -0.01 -16.98
C CYS A 304 -9.69 1.20 -17.52
N TYR A 305 -9.59 1.38 -18.83
CA TYR A 305 -8.90 2.52 -19.44
C TYR A 305 -9.55 3.86 -19.06
N GLU A 306 -10.88 3.91 -19.00
CA GLU A 306 -11.60 5.12 -18.56
C GLU A 306 -11.31 5.45 -17.08
N MET A 307 -11.19 4.44 -16.21
CA MET A 307 -10.79 4.64 -14.82
C MET A 307 -9.36 5.20 -14.72
N ILE A 308 -8.43 4.70 -15.54
CA ILE A 308 -7.05 5.22 -15.58
C ILE A 308 -7.04 6.69 -16.00
N LYS A 309 -7.84 7.08 -17.00
CA LYS A 309 -7.95 8.50 -17.38
C LYS A 309 -8.46 9.38 -16.25
N LYS A 310 -9.50 8.95 -15.53
CA LYS A 310 -10.05 9.67 -14.37
C LYS A 310 -9.01 9.82 -13.27
N THR A 311 -8.31 8.75 -12.92
CA THR A 311 -7.27 8.80 -11.88
C THR A 311 -6.10 9.69 -12.29
N LYS A 312 -5.69 9.65 -13.56
CA LYS A 312 -4.64 10.53 -14.07
C LYS A 312 -5.06 12.00 -14.04
N ALA A 313 -6.29 12.30 -14.43
CA ALA A 313 -6.85 13.65 -14.38
C ALA A 313 -6.95 14.20 -12.94
N ALA A 314 -7.18 13.31 -11.96
CA ALA A 314 -7.16 13.66 -10.54
C ALA A 314 -5.75 13.95 -9.97
N GLY A 315 -4.68 13.70 -10.75
CA GLY A 315 -3.30 13.97 -10.34
C GLY A 315 -2.53 12.76 -9.78
N VAL A 316 -3.04 11.54 -9.98
CA VAL A 316 -2.36 10.30 -9.59
C VAL A 316 -1.19 10.03 -10.54
N ASP A 317 -0.05 9.61 -9.99
CA ASP A 317 1.18 9.32 -10.74
C ASP A 317 1.37 7.82 -10.97
N GLU A 318 0.96 6.99 -10.00
CA GLU A 318 1.09 5.53 -10.04
C GLU A 318 -0.17 4.86 -9.53
N ILE A 319 -0.59 3.77 -10.19
CA ILE A 319 -1.62 2.86 -9.67
C ILE A 319 -0.91 1.64 -9.10
N ALA A 320 -1.06 1.41 -7.78
CA ALA A 320 -0.70 0.16 -7.12
C ALA A 320 -1.86 -0.82 -7.27
N CYS A 321 -1.71 -1.76 -8.21
CA CYS A 321 -2.74 -2.73 -8.57
C CYS A 321 -2.85 -3.82 -7.51
N LEU A 322 -3.88 -3.74 -6.66
CA LEU A 322 -4.17 -4.73 -5.62
C LEU A 322 -4.79 -5.98 -6.25
N LEU A 323 -4.07 -7.09 -6.20
CA LEU A 323 -4.45 -8.31 -6.91
C LEU A 323 -5.14 -9.36 -6.03
N ASP A 324 -4.79 -9.43 -4.75
CA ASP A 324 -5.06 -10.55 -3.85
C ASP A 324 -6.33 -10.38 -2.98
N PHE A 325 -7.35 -9.73 -3.50
CA PHE A 325 -8.61 -9.48 -2.80
C PHE A 325 -9.62 -10.66 -2.86
N GLY A 326 -9.16 -11.86 -3.26
CA GLY A 326 -9.96 -13.09 -3.20
C GLY A 326 -10.02 -13.96 -4.44
N PRO A 327 -9.69 -13.52 -5.68
CA PRO A 327 -9.55 -14.43 -6.81
C PRO A 327 -8.46 -15.48 -6.53
N SER A 328 -8.57 -16.66 -7.14
CA SER A 328 -7.56 -17.70 -6.96
C SER A 328 -6.19 -17.31 -7.51
N SER A 329 -5.11 -17.87 -6.95
CA SER A 329 -3.72 -17.57 -7.34
C SER A 329 -3.47 -17.73 -8.85
N ASN A 330 -4.06 -18.77 -9.48
CA ASN A 330 -3.92 -18.99 -10.91
C ASN A 330 -4.61 -17.88 -11.71
N ARG A 331 -5.83 -17.48 -11.30
CA ARG A 331 -6.57 -16.41 -11.98
C ARG A 331 -5.90 -15.06 -11.81
N ILE A 332 -5.34 -14.77 -10.64
CA ILE A 332 -4.54 -13.56 -10.41
C ILE A 332 -3.37 -13.52 -11.41
N PHE A 333 -2.64 -14.62 -11.55
CA PHE A 333 -1.47 -14.67 -12.43
C PHE A 333 -1.87 -14.55 -13.92
N GLU A 334 -2.94 -15.21 -14.36
CA GLU A 334 -3.46 -15.08 -15.73
C GLU A 334 -3.91 -13.64 -16.03
N ASN A 335 -4.50 -12.95 -15.05
CA ASN A 335 -4.94 -11.56 -15.19
C ASN A 335 -3.78 -10.56 -15.37
N LEU A 336 -2.58 -10.88 -14.90
CA LEU A 336 -1.40 -10.02 -15.12
C LEU A 336 -1.11 -9.77 -16.60
N TYR A 337 -1.42 -10.72 -17.48
CA TYR A 337 -1.27 -10.52 -18.92
C TYR A 337 -2.15 -9.36 -19.42
N TYR A 338 -3.43 -9.34 -19.07
CA TYR A 338 -4.37 -8.28 -19.47
C TYR A 338 -4.02 -6.93 -18.83
N LEU A 339 -3.55 -6.95 -17.59
CA LEU A 339 -3.06 -5.74 -16.92
C LEU A 339 -1.81 -5.18 -17.64
N ASN A 340 -0.89 -6.03 -18.07
CA ASN A 340 0.29 -5.63 -18.84
C ASN A 340 -0.09 -5.05 -20.21
N GLU A 341 -1.05 -5.66 -20.90
CA GLU A 341 -1.57 -5.11 -22.16
C GLU A 341 -2.21 -3.73 -21.95
N LEU A 342 -3.02 -3.56 -20.90
CA LEU A 342 -3.64 -2.28 -20.56
C LEU A 342 -2.57 -1.20 -20.27
N LYS A 343 -1.56 -1.54 -19.46
CA LYS A 343 -0.42 -0.67 -19.14
C LYS A 343 0.32 -0.23 -20.41
N ASN A 344 0.59 -1.15 -21.33
CA ASN A 344 1.32 -0.86 -22.56
C ASN A 344 0.46 -0.02 -23.53
N SER A 345 -0.83 -0.31 -23.65
CA SER A 345 -1.77 0.47 -24.45
C SER A 345 -1.85 1.91 -23.97
N TYR A 346 -1.88 2.11 -22.64
CA TYR A 346 -1.90 3.44 -22.07
C TYR A 346 -0.60 4.23 -22.37
N LYS A 347 0.57 3.59 -22.26
CA LYS A 347 1.86 4.23 -22.58
C LYS A 347 1.97 4.67 -24.04
N ASN A 348 1.39 3.90 -24.95
CA ASN A 348 1.44 4.18 -26.40
C ASN A 348 0.41 5.24 -26.84
N SER A 349 -0.49 5.67 -25.96
CA SER A 349 -1.55 6.66 -26.24
C SER A 349 -1.17 8.09 -25.83
N ILE A 350 0.00 8.25 -25.21
CA ILE A 350 0.58 9.51 -24.77
C ILE A 350 1.73 9.90 -25.70
#